data_901a1b56a3e76c4b78149895410ab6d3
#
_entry.id   901a1b56a3e76c4b78149895410ab6d3
#
_cell.length_a   1.000
_cell.length_b   1.000
_cell.length_c   1.000
_cell.angle_alpha   90.00
_cell.angle_beta   90.00
_cell.angle_gamma   90.00
#
_symmetry.space_group_name_H-M   'P 1'
#
loop_
_entity.id
_entity.type
_entity.pdbx_description
1 polymer ?
#
loop_
_entity_poly.entity_id
_entity_poly.type
_entity_poly.pdbx_seq_one_letter_code
_entity_poly.pdbx_strand_id
1 'polypeptide(L)'
;MLFRSARWTETALSAPTAGNSAGVRLVVLDGDYVSKYFHAATDAQWREAAPRAPGLMRAGAVVLACSSPEIYTERYSEDDKVSSGLGDQGAWSIPYWHTDAAQVVMQLLLLIENDRWSACFWGNFRYDEAVRELAQLTPSWHLFGSVLIGRPDGNDQRSRSLNRTVPLRSDRVAWLPREVH
;
A
#
# COMPACT_ATOMS: atom_id res chain seq x y z
N MET A 1 0.58 -4.01 20.65
CA MET A 1 0.46 -3.60 19.26
C MET A 1 -0.08 -4.73 18.39
N LEU A 2 0.41 -5.94 18.47
CA LEU A 2 0.05 -7.12 17.68
C LEU A 2 -1.48 -7.34 17.46
N PHE A 3 -2.30 -7.29 18.51
CA PHE A 3 -3.76 -7.48 18.36
C PHE A 3 -4.46 -6.42 17.52
N ARG A 4 -3.98 -5.18 17.53
CA ARG A 4 -4.58 -4.11 16.71
C ARG A 4 -4.14 -4.18 15.26
N SER A 5 -2.86 -4.48 15.02
CA SER A 5 -2.35 -4.65 13.66
C SER A 5 -3.03 -5.82 12.95
N ALA A 6 -3.28 -6.94 13.63
CA ALA A 6 -4.04 -8.06 13.07
C ALA A 6 -5.45 -7.61 12.65
N ARG A 7 -6.21 -6.93 13.52
CA ARG A 7 -7.56 -6.44 13.18
C ARG A 7 -7.55 -5.47 11.99
N TRP A 8 -6.61 -4.52 11.96
CA TRP A 8 -6.53 -3.57 10.86
C TRP A 8 -6.19 -4.24 9.54
N THR A 9 -5.23 -5.17 9.52
CA THR A 9 -4.81 -5.86 8.31
C THR A 9 -5.89 -6.82 7.79
N GLU A 10 -6.53 -7.60 8.67
CA GLU A 10 -7.65 -8.48 8.30
C GLU A 10 -8.82 -7.67 7.74
N THR A 11 -9.19 -6.57 8.40
CA THR A 11 -10.27 -5.71 7.91
C THR A 11 -9.90 -5.03 6.59
N ALA A 12 -8.65 -4.56 6.43
CA ALA A 12 -8.21 -3.94 5.19
C ALA A 12 -8.25 -4.89 4.00
N LEU A 13 -7.96 -6.18 4.20
CA LEU A 13 -8.04 -7.21 3.16
C LEU A 13 -9.49 -7.54 2.73
N SER A 14 -10.52 -6.98 3.39
CA SER A 14 -11.91 -7.05 2.92
C SER A 14 -12.22 -6.06 1.79
N ALA A 15 -11.27 -5.22 1.37
CA ALA A 15 -11.42 -4.39 0.19
C ALA A 15 -11.74 -5.24 -1.04
N PRO A 16 -12.61 -4.77 -1.94
CA PRO A 16 -12.95 -5.53 -3.13
C PRO A 16 -11.73 -5.75 -4.03
N THR A 17 -11.68 -6.90 -4.70
CA THR A 17 -10.65 -7.22 -5.69
C THR A 17 -11.28 -7.60 -7.02
N ALA A 18 -10.62 -7.27 -8.13
CA ALA A 18 -11.10 -7.63 -9.46
C ALA A 18 -11.35 -9.14 -9.55
N GLY A 19 -12.55 -9.52 -9.95
CA GLY A 19 -12.95 -10.93 -10.04
C GLY A 19 -12.96 -11.69 -8.70
N ASN A 20 -12.90 -11.00 -7.56
CA ASN A 20 -12.69 -11.60 -6.23
C ASN A 20 -11.41 -12.46 -6.18
N SER A 21 -10.34 -11.97 -6.82
CA SER A 21 -9.07 -12.69 -6.93
C SER A 21 -8.34 -12.86 -5.60
N ALA A 22 -8.56 -11.94 -4.64
CA ALA A 22 -7.85 -11.92 -3.36
C ALA A 22 -6.30 -11.93 -3.49
N GLY A 23 -5.78 -11.35 -4.58
CA GLY A 23 -4.37 -11.35 -4.94
C GLY A 23 -3.53 -10.27 -4.22
N VAL A 24 -4.00 -9.77 -3.07
CA VAL A 24 -3.28 -8.83 -2.23
C VAL A 24 -2.87 -9.50 -0.91
N ARG A 25 -1.64 -9.25 -0.49
CA ARG A 25 -1.09 -9.74 0.78
C ARG A 25 -0.52 -8.60 1.60
N LEU A 26 -0.70 -8.63 2.90
CA LEU A 26 -0.06 -7.73 3.85
C LEU A 26 0.95 -8.52 4.70
N VAL A 27 2.19 -8.02 4.80
CA VAL A 27 3.23 -8.58 5.66
C VAL A 27 3.52 -7.59 6.76
N VAL A 28 3.30 -8.00 8.02
CA VAL A 28 3.52 -7.14 9.19
C VAL A 28 4.92 -7.37 9.73
N LEU A 29 5.70 -6.30 9.82
CA LEU A 29 7.02 -6.25 10.42
C LEU A 29 6.94 -5.46 11.72
N ASP A 30 7.25 -6.07 12.86
CA ASP A 30 7.27 -5.42 14.17
C ASP A 30 8.54 -5.76 14.96
N GLY A 31 8.70 -5.16 16.14
CA GLY A 31 9.89 -5.36 16.96
C GLY A 31 11.17 -5.04 16.20
N ASP A 32 12.13 -5.95 16.25
CA ASP A 32 13.42 -5.81 15.59
C ASP A 32 13.32 -5.73 14.05
N TYR A 33 12.25 -6.24 13.47
CA TYR A 33 12.04 -6.17 12.02
C TYR A 33 11.81 -4.75 11.52
N VAL A 34 11.32 -3.83 12.35
CA VAL A 34 11.21 -2.42 11.96
C VAL A 34 12.59 -1.82 11.67
N SER A 35 13.56 -2.05 12.55
CA SER A 35 14.94 -1.61 12.32
C SER A 35 15.56 -2.28 11.09
N LYS A 36 15.39 -3.59 10.94
CA LYS A 36 15.87 -4.34 9.77
C LYS A 36 15.27 -3.82 8.46
N TYR A 37 13.97 -3.46 8.50
CA TYR A 37 13.30 -2.85 7.34
C TYR A 37 13.97 -1.55 6.92
N PHE A 38 14.23 -0.62 7.85
CA PHE A 38 14.88 0.64 7.49
C PHE A 38 16.30 0.44 6.98
N HIS A 39 17.03 -0.54 7.49
CA HIS A 39 18.35 -0.88 6.95
C HIS A 39 18.27 -1.46 5.53
N ALA A 40 17.26 -2.27 5.23
CA ALA A 40 17.02 -2.82 3.91
C ALA A 40 16.46 -1.77 2.92
N ALA A 41 15.55 -0.90 3.36
CA ALA A 41 14.82 0.04 2.51
C ALA A 41 15.52 1.38 2.28
N THR A 42 16.63 1.68 3.01
CA THR A 42 17.31 2.99 2.94
C THR A 42 18.83 2.83 3.04
N ASP A 43 19.56 3.80 2.50
CA ASP A 43 21.00 3.91 2.70
C ASP A 43 21.36 4.67 3.99
N ALA A 44 22.65 4.61 4.37
CA ALA A 44 23.15 5.30 5.56
C ALA A 44 22.99 6.81 5.46
N GLN A 45 23.25 7.38 4.28
CA GLN A 45 23.14 8.82 4.06
C GLN A 45 21.70 9.30 4.31
N TRP A 46 20.70 8.56 3.85
CA TRP A 46 19.31 8.91 4.12
C TRP A 46 19.00 8.85 5.62
N ARG A 47 19.45 7.81 6.31
CA ARG A 47 19.17 7.64 7.75
C ARG A 47 19.79 8.75 8.60
N GLU A 48 20.94 9.27 8.20
CA GLU A 48 21.68 10.31 8.92
C GLU A 48 21.22 11.72 8.57
N ALA A 49 20.93 11.98 7.30
CA ALA A 49 20.71 13.33 6.78
C ALA A 49 19.23 13.69 6.55
N ALA A 50 18.31 12.72 6.38
CA ALA A 50 16.93 13.04 6.09
C ALA A 50 16.19 13.56 7.34
N PRO A 51 15.62 14.77 7.31
CA PRO A 51 15.01 15.40 8.50
C PRO A 51 13.87 14.57 9.15
N ARG A 52 13.23 13.73 8.36
CA ARG A 52 12.13 12.88 8.83
C ARG A 52 12.56 11.49 9.28
N ALA A 53 13.78 11.07 8.95
CA ALA A 53 14.27 9.73 9.26
C ALA A 53 14.12 9.36 10.74
N PRO A 54 14.53 10.21 11.72
CA PRO A 54 14.41 9.85 13.14
C PRO A 54 12.98 9.56 13.59
N GLY A 55 11.98 10.26 13.04
CA GLY A 55 10.57 10.04 13.34
C GLY A 55 10.06 8.73 12.74
N LEU A 56 10.31 8.53 11.45
CA LEU A 56 9.88 7.35 10.70
C LEU A 56 10.51 6.06 11.26
N MET A 57 11.78 6.10 11.61
CA MET A 57 12.51 4.95 12.19
C MET A 57 12.00 4.53 13.58
N ARG A 58 11.21 5.37 14.24
CA ARG A 58 10.50 5.03 15.49
C ARG A 58 9.11 4.43 15.28
N ALA A 59 8.75 4.10 14.04
CA ALA A 59 7.51 3.39 13.78
C ALA A 59 7.40 2.14 14.65
N GLY A 60 6.21 1.87 15.17
CA GLY A 60 5.99 0.69 16.01
C GLY A 60 5.74 -0.57 15.18
N ALA A 61 5.37 -0.41 13.90
CA ALA A 61 5.29 -1.49 12.93
C ALA A 61 5.39 -0.93 11.49
N VAL A 62 5.76 -1.81 10.57
CA VAL A 62 5.71 -1.58 9.12
C VAL A 62 4.83 -2.66 8.51
N VAL A 63 3.89 -2.28 7.68
CA VAL A 63 3.07 -3.22 6.92
C VAL A 63 3.43 -3.10 5.44
N LEU A 64 3.98 -4.17 4.87
CA LEU A 64 4.25 -4.25 3.44
C LEU A 64 2.96 -4.65 2.73
N ALA A 65 2.56 -3.88 1.73
CA ALA A 65 1.47 -4.23 0.83
C ALA A 65 2.07 -4.87 -0.43
N CYS A 66 1.64 -6.08 -0.73
CA CYS A 66 2.12 -6.86 -1.86
C CYS A 66 0.95 -7.33 -2.71
N SER A 67 1.18 -7.49 -4.01
CA SER A 67 0.19 -8.02 -4.94
C SER A 67 0.82 -9.04 -5.88
N SER A 68 0.05 -10.03 -6.32
CA SER A 68 0.53 -11.06 -7.24
C SER A 68 -0.29 -11.03 -8.54
N PRO A 69 0.28 -10.60 -9.67
CA PRO A 69 -0.38 -10.67 -10.97
C PRO A 69 -0.83 -12.09 -11.34
N GLU A 70 -0.06 -13.11 -10.95
CA GLU A 70 -0.35 -14.52 -11.24
C GLU A 70 -1.72 -14.93 -10.69
N ILE A 71 -2.05 -14.55 -9.44
CA ILE A 71 -3.34 -14.87 -8.82
C ILE A 71 -4.51 -14.28 -9.63
N TYR A 72 -4.32 -13.10 -10.24
CA TYR A 72 -5.36 -12.49 -11.10
C TYR A 72 -5.50 -13.23 -12.42
N THR A 73 -4.39 -13.56 -13.08
CA THR A 73 -4.44 -14.29 -14.34
C THR A 73 -4.97 -15.72 -14.18
N GLU A 74 -4.62 -16.41 -13.09
CA GLU A 74 -5.18 -17.70 -12.71
C GLU A 74 -6.68 -17.59 -12.50
N ARG A 75 -7.16 -16.61 -11.68
CA ARG A 75 -8.59 -16.39 -11.46
C ARG A 75 -9.36 -16.11 -12.75
N TYR A 76 -8.77 -15.35 -13.65
CA TYR A 76 -9.41 -15.00 -14.93
C TYR A 76 -9.26 -16.09 -16.00
N SER A 77 -8.57 -17.17 -15.69
CA SER A 77 -8.52 -18.40 -16.49
C SER A 77 -9.56 -19.44 -16.06
N GLU A 78 -10.28 -19.21 -14.94
CA GLU A 78 -11.36 -20.09 -14.49
C GLU A 78 -12.60 -19.99 -15.39
N ASP A 79 -13.46 -21.04 -15.38
CA ASP A 79 -14.57 -21.21 -16.31
C ASP A 79 -15.52 -20.01 -16.38
N ASP A 80 -15.80 -19.36 -15.24
CA ASP A 80 -16.71 -18.20 -15.17
C ASP A 80 -16.05 -16.89 -15.65
N LYS A 81 -14.74 -16.88 -15.92
CA LYS A 81 -13.97 -15.69 -16.31
C LYS A 81 -13.22 -15.84 -17.63
N VAL A 82 -12.96 -17.04 -18.09
CA VAL A 82 -12.12 -17.31 -19.26
C VAL A 82 -12.58 -16.57 -20.52
N SER A 83 -13.88 -16.34 -20.68
CA SER A 83 -14.44 -15.58 -21.80
C SER A 83 -14.03 -14.10 -21.84
N SER A 84 -13.49 -13.56 -20.74
CA SER A 84 -12.98 -12.20 -20.71
C SER A 84 -11.67 -12.01 -21.46
N GLY A 85 -10.90 -13.08 -21.71
CA GLY A 85 -9.58 -13.04 -22.32
C GLY A 85 -8.47 -12.50 -21.42
N LEU A 86 -8.70 -12.34 -20.12
CA LEU A 86 -7.76 -11.72 -19.15
C LEU A 86 -6.88 -12.76 -18.41
N GLY A 87 -6.75 -13.97 -18.93
CA GLY A 87 -5.85 -15.00 -18.41
C GLY A 87 -4.35 -14.70 -18.63
N ASP A 88 -4.00 -13.66 -19.38
CA ASP A 88 -2.63 -13.22 -19.61
C ASP A 88 -2.42 -11.80 -19.08
N GLN A 89 -1.25 -11.51 -18.45
CA GLN A 89 -0.96 -10.19 -17.87
C GLN A 89 -0.97 -9.08 -18.93
N GLY A 90 -0.54 -9.37 -20.15
CA GLY A 90 -0.51 -8.41 -21.25
C GLY A 90 -1.89 -8.00 -21.76
N ALA A 91 -2.95 -8.76 -21.45
CA ALA A 91 -4.31 -8.44 -21.82
C ALA A 91 -4.99 -7.38 -20.93
N TRP A 92 -4.39 -7.08 -19.80
CA TRP A 92 -4.94 -6.11 -18.86
C TRP A 92 -4.56 -4.69 -19.25
N SER A 93 -5.52 -3.87 -19.64
CA SER A 93 -5.32 -2.44 -19.91
C SER A 93 -4.93 -1.64 -18.65
N ILE A 94 -5.37 -2.11 -17.50
CA ILE A 94 -5.01 -1.58 -16.17
C ILE A 94 -4.57 -2.76 -15.31
N PRO A 95 -3.40 -2.69 -14.65
CA PRO A 95 -2.90 -3.74 -13.76
C PRO A 95 -3.68 -3.74 -12.43
N TYR A 96 -4.86 -4.37 -12.39
CA TYR A 96 -5.77 -4.32 -11.25
C TYR A 96 -5.15 -4.87 -9.96
N TRP A 97 -4.16 -5.74 -10.00
CA TRP A 97 -3.39 -6.15 -8.83
C TRP A 97 -2.75 -4.99 -8.08
N HIS A 98 -2.38 -3.90 -8.77
CA HIS A 98 -1.88 -2.70 -8.10
C HIS A 98 -3.00 -1.78 -7.63
N THR A 99 -4.10 -1.66 -8.38
CA THR A 99 -5.24 -0.85 -7.96
C THR A 99 -5.91 -1.42 -6.72
N ASP A 100 -6.04 -2.74 -6.66
CA ASP A 100 -6.62 -3.42 -5.50
C ASP A 100 -5.70 -3.32 -4.28
N ALA A 101 -4.37 -3.43 -4.47
CA ALA A 101 -3.41 -3.14 -3.41
C ALA A 101 -3.54 -1.70 -2.88
N ALA A 102 -3.78 -0.72 -3.77
CA ALA A 102 -4.03 0.66 -3.38
C ALA A 102 -5.32 0.82 -2.55
N GLN A 103 -6.38 0.09 -2.89
CA GLN A 103 -7.64 0.07 -2.12
C GLN A 103 -7.42 -0.50 -0.72
N VAL A 104 -6.72 -1.63 -0.61
CA VAL A 104 -6.36 -2.24 0.67
C VAL A 104 -5.52 -1.28 1.52
N VAL A 105 -4.52 -0.63 0.93
CA VAL A 105 -3.69 0.37 1.63
C VAL A 105 -4.54 1.55 2.10
N MET A 106 -5.43 2.09 1.26
CA MET A 106 -6.29 3.20 1.66
C MET A 106 -7.22 2.83 2.82
N GLN A 107 -7.82 1.63 2.76
CA GLN A 107 -8.65 1.11 3.85
C GLN A 107 -7.84 0.93 5.14
N LEU A 108 -6.62 0.41 5.04
CA LEU A 108 -5.71 0.27 6.18
C LEU A 108 -5.40 1.62 6.83
N LEU A 109 -5.07 2.64 6.03
CA LEU A 109 -4.80 3.99 6.53
C LEU A 109 -6.00 4.59 7.28
N LEU A 110 -7.21 4.43 6.74
CA LEU A 110 -8.44 4.91 7.39
C LEU A 110 -8.74 4.20 8.70
N LEU A 111 -8.52 2.89 8.78
CA LEU A 111 -8.71 2.10 10.00
C LEU A 111 -7.72 2.51 11.11
N ILE A 112 -6.47 2.75 10.74
CA ILE A 112 -5.44 3.21 11.68
C ILE A 112 -5.78 4.59 12.23
N GLU A 113 -6.17 5.53 11.37
CA GLU A 113 -6.56 6.88 11.75
C GLU A 113 -7.82 6.88 12.64
N ASN A 114 -8.83 6.06 12.31
CA ASN A 114 -10.04 5.90 13.11
C ASN A 114 -9.73 5.45 14.55
N ASP A 115 -8.71 4.65 14.74
CA ASP A 115 -8.25 4.21 16.07
C ASP A 115 -7.28 5.21 16.74
N ARG A 116 -7.13 6.41 16.18
CA ARG A 116 -6.26 7.50 16.67
C ARG A 116 -4.78 7.10 16.72
N TRP A 117 -4.35 6.32 15.72
CA TRP A 117 -2.95 6.07 15.41
C TRP A 117 -2.57 6.86 14.16
N SER A 118 -1.28 7.03 13.94
CA SER A 118 -0.77 7.66 12.72
C SER A 118 -0.17 6.63 11.79
N ALA A 119 -0.33 6.86 10.50
CA ALA A 119 0.28 6.06 9.48
C ALA A 119 0.86 6.92 8.36
N CYS A 120 1.94 6.42 7.74
CA CYS A 120 2.55 7.02 6.57
C CYS A 120 2.69 5.96 5.49
N PHE A 121 2.05 6.19 4.32
CA PHE A 121 2.31 5.35 3.16
C PHE A 121 3.60 5.78 2.49
N TRP A 122 4.51 4.82 2.29
CA TRP A 122 5.83 5.01 1.72
C TRP A 122 6.04 4.10 0.52
N GLY A 123 6.40 4.68 -0.64
CA GLY A 123 6.75 3.93 -1.84
C GLY A 123 8.15 3.31 -1.72
N ASN A 124 8.23 2.02 -1.98
CA ASN A 124 9.49 1.28 -2.06
C ASN A 124 9.98 1.25 -3.50
N PHE A 125 10.62 2.32 -3.96
CA PHE A 125 11.16 2.43 -5.33
C PHE A 125 12.69 2.32 -5.40
N ARG A 126 13.34 2.15 -4.25
CA ARG A 126 14.76 1.83 -4.10
C ARG A 126 14.89 0.65 -3.17
N TYR A 127 15.91 -0.16 -3.37
CA TYR A 127 16.21 -1.32 -2.49
C TYR A 127 15.05 -2.32 -2.36
N ASP A 128 14.21 -2.42 -3.39
CA ASP A 128 13.05 -3.31 -3.43
C ASP A 128 13.44 -4.75 -3.12
N GLU A 129 14.52 -5.24 -3.75
CA GLU A 129 15.00 -6.61 -3.58
C GLU A 129 15.38 -6.93 -2.12
N ALA A 130 16.12 -6.03 -1.46
CA ALA A 130 16.50 -6.23 -0.06
C ALA A 130 15.29 -6.27 0.89
N VAL A 131 14.24 -5.48 0.60
CA VAL A 131 12.98 -5.52 1.37
C VAL A 131 12.22 -6.82 1.09
N ARG A 132 12.20 -7.30 -0.15
CA ARG A 132 11.58 -8.56 -0.54
C ARG A 132 12.25 -9.75 0.13
N GLU A 133 13.58 -9.78 0.17
CA GLU A 133 14.38 -10.79 0.88
C GLU A 133 14.05 -10.79 2.38
N LEU A 134 14.06 -9.61 3.02
CA LEU A 134 13.70 -9.46 4.43
C LEU A 134 12.31 -10.03 4.74
N ALA A 135 11.37 -9.81 3.84
CA ALA A 135 9.98 -10.25 3.98
C ALA A 135 9.74 -11.69 3.47
N GLN A 136 10.78 -12.36 2.96
CA GLN A 136 10.73 -13.72 2.38
C GLN A 136 9.66 -13.83 1.28
N LEU A 137 9.54 -12.80 0.44
CA LEU A 137 8.58 -12.78 -0.65
C LEU A 137 9.09 -13.63 -1.82
N THR A 138 8.23 -14.51 -2.33
CA THR A 138 8.51 -15.24 -3.58
C THR A 138 8.48 -14.29 -4.78
N PRO A 139 9.11 -14.64 -5.92
CA PRO A 139 9.13 -13.79 -7.12
C PRO A 139 7.74 -13.36 -7.63
N SER A 140 6.71 -14.17 -7.40
CA SER A 140 5.33 -13.89 -7.78
C SER A 140 4.68 -12.70 -7.04
N TRP A 141 5.23 -12.27 -5.92
CA TRP A 141 4.70 -11.13 -5.15
C TRP A 141 5.46 -9.86 -5.48
N HIS A 142 4.77 -8.85 -5.97
CA HIS A 142 5.29 -7.52 -6.21
C HIS A 142 5.08 -6.67 -4.96
N LEU A 143 6.12 -5.97 -4.51
CA LEU A 143 6.02 -5.01 -3.42
C LEU A 143 5.37 -3.73 -3.95
N PHE A 144 4.17 -3.43 -3.49
CA PHE A 144 3.43 -2.21 -3.86
C PHE A 144 3.90 -0.99 -3.06
N GLY A 145 4.17 -1.18 -1.78
CA GLY A 145 4.64 -0.14 -0.88
C GLY A 145 4.55 -0.55 0.57
N SER A 146 4.86 0.39 1.47
CA SER A 146 4.89 0.14 2.91
C SER A 146 4.05 1.14 3.66
N VAL A 147 3.35 0.70 4.70
CA VAL A 147 2.63 1.55 5.65
C VAL A 147 3.38 1.53 6.98
N LEU A 148 3.98 2.65 7.33
CA LEU A 148 4.64 2.86 8.61
C LEU A 148 3.58 3.26 9.64
N ILE A 149 3.52 2.59 10.79
CA ILE A 149 2.48 2.79 11.79
C ILE A 149 3.11 3.21 13.11
N GLY A 150 2.62 4.27 13.71
CA GLY A 150 3.13 4.79 14.98
C GLY A 150 2.08 5.53 15.80
N ARG A 151 2.45 5.94 16.99
CA ARG A 151 1.64 6.88 17.76
C ARG A 151 1.97 8.30 17.32
N PRO A 152 0.96 9.18 17.15
CA PRO A 152 1.21 10.59 16.88
C PRO A 152 1.93 11.22 18.06
N ASP A 153 3.01 11.93 17.80
CA ASP A 153 3.79 12.66 18.81
C ASP A 153 3.57 14.19 18.75
N GLY A 154 2.70 14.66 17.87
CA GLY A 154 2.38 16.06 17.68
C GLY A 154 3.46 16.86 16.90
N ASN A 155 4.55 16.22 16.49
CA ASN A 155 5.67 16.87 15.81
C ASN A 155 5.66 16.66 14.30
N ASP A 156 4.50 16.36 13.72
CA ASP A 156 4.37 16.04 12.30
C ASP A 156 4.67 17.27 11.44
N GLN A 157 5.73 17.18 10.64
CA GLN A 157 6.11 18.25 9.74
C GLN A 157 5.29 18.17 8.46
N ARG A 158 4.56 19.23 8.17
CA ARG A 158 3.82 19.33 6.91
C ARG A 158 4.77 19.20 5.71
N SER A 159 4.34 18.43 4.72
CA SER A 159 5.08 18.32 3.47
C SER A 159 5.14 19.66 2.75
N ARG A 160 6.30 20.03 2.22
CA ARG A 160 6.46 21.20 1.34
C ARG A 160 5.57 21.13 0.10
N SER A 161 5.20 19.94 -0.35
CA SER A 161 4.30 19.73 -1.48
C SER A 161 2.88 20.27 -1.23
N LEU A 162 2.48 20.49 0.02
CA LEU A 162 1.20 21.13 0.35
C LEU A 162 1.12 22.61 -0.07
N ASN A 163 2.28 23.25 -0.30
CA ASN A 163 2.33 24.63 -0.79
C ASN A 163 2.22 24.70 -2.32
N ARG A 164 2.15 23.57 -3.01
CA ARG A 164 2.01 23.51 -4.46
C ARG A 164 0.59 23.91 -4.85
N THR A 165 0.46 24.79 -5.84
CA THR A 165 -0.85 25.08 -6.46
C THR A 165 -1.34 23.82 -7.17
N VAL A 166 -2.52 23.37 -6.83
CA VAL A 166 -3.21 22.25 -7.46
C VAL A 166 -4.62 22.69 -7.86
N PRO A 167 -5.23 22.07 -8.88
CA PRO A 167 -6.62 22.33 -9.24
C PRO A 167 -7.56 22.11 -8.03
N LEU A 168 -8.59 22.92 -7.90
CA LEU A 168 -9.59 22.75 -6.85
C LEU A 168 -10.21 21.35 -6.94
N ARG A 169 -10.70 20.83 -5.82
CA ARG A 169 -11.36 19.51 -5.81
C ARG A 169 -12.61 19.52 -6.68
N SER A 170 -13.36 20.62 -6.68
CA SER A 170 -14.52 20.84 -7.56
C SER A 170 -14.19 20.71 -9.05
N ASP A 171 -13.02 21.20 -9.46
CA ASP A 171 -12.61 21.21 -10.87
C ASP A 171 -12.23 19.81 -11.40
N ARG A 172 -12.13 18.86 -10.50
CA ARG A 172 -11.80 17.44 -10.78
C ARG A 172 -13.05 16.54 -10.78
N VAL A 173 -14.23 17.13 -10.61
CA VAL A 173 -15.52 16.43 -10.69
C VAL A 173 -16.31 17.06 -11.84
N ALA A 174 -16.64 16.25 -12.84
CA ALA A 174 -17.47 16.66 -13.96
C ALA A 174 -18.89 16.12 -13.77
N TRP A 175 -19.88 16.98 -13.96
CA TRP A 175 -21.29 16.61 -13.99
C TRP A 175 -21.81 16.71 -15.42
N LEU A 176 -22.28 15.62 -15.98
CA LEU A 176 -22.95 15.69 -17.27
C LEU A 176 -24.30 16.42 -17.12
N PRO A 177 -24.70 17.25 -18.12
CA PRO A 177 -26.00 17.90 -18.13
C PRO A 177 -27.11 16.85 -17.99
N ARG A 178 -28.13 17.15 -17.15
CA ARG A 178 -29.34 16.33 -17.13
C ARG A 178 -30.10 16.60 -18.41
N GLU A 179 -30.43 15.58 -19.18
CA GLU A 179 -31.41 15.70 -20.25
C GLU A 179 -32.77 16.03 -19.58
N VAL A 180 -33.32 17.17 -19.88
CA VAL A 180 -34.68 17.55 -19.46
C VAL A 180 -35.63 16.90 -20.47
N HIS A 181 -36.26 15.79 -20.04
CA HIS A 181 -37.33 15.16 -20.79
C HIS A 181 -38.66 15.85 -20.55
#